data_54e4217caf98ad9e6d78fc3aabeecc37
#
_entry.id   54e4217caf98ad9e6d78fc3aabeecc37
#
_cell.length_a   1.000
_cell.length_b   1.000
_cell.length_c   1.000
_cell.angle_alpha   90.00
_cell.angle_beta   90.00
_cell.angle_gamma   90.00
#
_symmetry.space_group_name_H-M   'P 1'
#
loop_
_entity.id
_entity.type
_entity.pdbx_description
1 polymer ?
#
loop_
_entity_poly.entity_id
_entity_poly.type
_entity_poly.pdbx_seq_one_letter_code
_entity_poly.pdbx_strand_id
1 'polypeptide(L)'
;MRHILSMGADKVAINTAAIKRPALITEVAEAFGSQCMVLSIQAKRSRTWPGKWEAYYDNGRAHSGYDVVEWAKRGVALGAGEILLTSVDCEGLQQGMDLELIKAVTSAVNVPVICGGGVGCGDDIVDAAQAGADAVACAAVLHYKKETVQELKDDIRAGGVEVRKV
;
A
#
# COMPACT_ATOMS: atom_id res chain seq x y z
N MET A 1 17.10 -9.85 -4.26
CA MET A 1 15.87 -10.64 -4.19
C MET A 1 16.13 -12.08 -3.71
N ARG A 2 16.81 -12.93 -4.49
CA ARG A 2 17.11 -14.33 -4.10
C ARG A 2 17.67 -14.44 -2.67
N HIS A 3 18.63 -13.60 -2.29
CA HIS A 3 19.23 -13.61 -0.96
C HIS A 3 18.20 -13.30 0.15
N ILE A 4 17.32 -12.32 -0.06
CA ILE A 4 16.28 -11.94 0.92
C ILE A 4 15.29 -13.09 1.14
N LEU A 5 14.80 -13.70 0.05
CA LEU A 5 13.89 -14.86 0.13
C LEU A 5 14.56 -16.08 0.75
N SER A 6 15.85 -16.35 0.42
CA SER A 6 16.60 -17.46 1.04
C SER A 6 16.87 -17.28 2.54
N MET A 7 16.78 -16.05 3.04
CA MET A 7 16.89 -15.74 4.48
C MET A 7 15.56 -15.81 5.23
N GLY A 8 14.50 -16.29 4.56
CA GLY A 8 13.20 -16.57 5.18
C GLY A 8 12.12 -15.52 4.97
N ALA A 9 12.34 -14.52 4.09
CA ALA A 9 11.26 -13.62 3.70
C ALA A 9 10.30 -14.31 2.73
N ASP A 10 8.98 -14.15 2.95
CA ASP A 10 7.95 -14.70 2.04
C ASP A 10 7.70 -13.78 0.84
N LYS A 11 7.84 -12.46 1.04
CA LYS A 11 7.56 -11.43 0.02
C LYS A 11 8.60 -10.32 0.07
N VAL A 12 8.76 -9.62 -1.04
CA VAL A 12 9.64 -8.44 -1.13
C VAL A 12 8.89 -7.29 -1.77
N ALA A 13 8.82 -6.15 -1.06
CA ALA A 13 8.22 -4.93 -1.56
C ALA A 13 9.27 -4.06 -2.27
N ILE A 14 8.97 -3.61 -3.49
CA ILE A 14 9.90 -2.82 -4.33
C ILE A 14 9.19 -1.54 -4.80
N ASN A 15 9.81 -0.38 -4.54
CA ASN A 15 9.37 0.93 -5.05
C ASN A 15 10.39 1.50 -6.05
N THR A 16 11.47 2.11 -5.58
CA THR A 16 12.43 2.87 -6.39
C THR A 16 13.01 2.08 -7.56
N ALA A 17 13.38 0.82 -7.34
CA ALA A 17 13.96 -0.02 -8.38
C ALA A 17 12.93 -0.38 -9.47
N ALA A 18 11.67 -0.58 -9.10
CA ALA A 18 10.59 -0.84 -10.05
C ALA A 18 10.27 0.39 -10.91
N ILE A 19 10.24 1.59 -10.34
CA ILE A 19 10.02 2.84 -11.10
C ILE A 19 11.16 3.07 -12.08
N LYS A 20 12.42 2.89 -11.65
CA LYS A 20 13.60 3.09 -12.51
C LYS A 20 13.74 2.02 -13.59
N ARG A 21 13.29 0.80 -13.33
CA ARG A 21 13.37 -0.32 -14.27
C ARG A 21 12.14 -1.23 -14.13
N PRO A 22 11.02 -0.89 -14.79
CA PRO A 22 9.77 -1.66 -14.67
C PRO A 22 9.88 -3.15 -15.02
N ALA A 23 10.75 -3.52 -15.95
CA ALA A 23 11.03 -4.92 -16.29
C ALA A 23 11.48 -5.77 -15.09
N LEU A 24 11.99 -5.15 -14.02
CA LEU A 24 12.35 -5.85 -12.79
C LEU A 24 11.15 -6.57 -12.16
N ILE A 25 9.94 -6.03 -12.30
CA ILE A 25 8.71 -6.64 -11.77
C ILE A 25 8.51 -8.02 -12.44
N THR A 26 8.59 -8.07 -13.76
CA THR A 26 8.45 -9.31 -14.54
C THR A 26 9.55 -10.32 -14.21
N GLU A 27 10.80 -9.88 -14.18
CA GLU A 27 11.94 -10.74 -13.84
C GLU A 27 11.79 -11.40 -12.47
N VAL A 28 11.26 -10.66 -11.49
CA VAL A 28 11.01 -11.17 -10.15
C VAL A 28 9.83 -12.14 -10.14
N ALA A 29 8.73 -11.79 -10.80
CA ALA A 29 7.53 -12.62 -10.87
C ALA A 29 7.82 -13.95 -11.59
N GLU A 30 8.60 -13.95 -12.67
CA GLU A 30 9.01 -15.16 -13.39
C GLU A 30 9.96 -16.04 -12.57
N ALA A 31 10.89 -15.42 -11.83
CA ALA A 31 11.90 -16.17 -11.07
C ALA A 31 11.39 -16.74 -9.74
N PHE A 32 10.41 -16.10 -9.08
CA PHE A 32 9.99 -16.43 -7.72
C PHE A 32 8.48 -16.55 -7.54
N GLY A 33 7.70 -16.26 -8.58
CA GLY A 33 6.24 -16.21 -8.54
C GLY A 33 5.72 -14.81 -8.19
N SER A 34 4.58 -14.46 -8.78
CA SER A 34 3.92 -13.17 -8.54
C SER A 34 3.61 -12.92 -7.07
N GLN A 35 3.27 -13.96 -6.30
CA GLN A 35 2.97 -13.88 -4.87
C GLN A 35 4.14 -13.35 -4.03
N CYS A 36 5.39 -13.44 -4.50
CA CYS A 36 6.56 -12.90 -3.82
C CYS A 36 6.83 -11.42 -4.16
N MET A 37 6.21 -10.90 -5.24
CA MET A 37 6.44 -9.56 -5.74
C MET A 37 5.37 -8.59 -5.24
N VAL A 38 5.71 -7.73 -4.29
CA VAL A 38 4.86 -6.64 -3.83
C VAL A 38 5.32 -5.33 -4.50
N LEU A 39 4.44 -4.68 -5.25
CA LEU A 39 4.72 -3.35 -5.78
C LEU A 39 4.40 -2.30 -4.73
N SER A 40 5.42 -1.65 -4.18
CA SER A 40 5.24 -0.52 -3.27
C SER A 40 5.03 0.77 -4.06
N ILE A 41 3.89 1.43 -3.83
CA ILE A 41 3.51 2.70 -4.46
C ILE A 41 3.40 3.77 -3.37
N GLN A 42 4.24 4.79 -3.46
CA GLN A 42 4.16 5.98 -2.62
C GLN A 42 3.38 7.05 -3.38
N ALA A 43 2.14 7.26 -2.99
CA ALA A 43 1.20 8.14 -3.67
C ALA A 43 1.17 9.52 -3.03
N LYS A 44 1.23 10.56 -3.85
CA LYS A 44 1.08 11.94 -3.41
C LYS A 44 0.12 12.67 -4.32
N ARG A 45 -0.75 13.53 -3.77
CA ARG A 45 -1.68 14.32 -4.59
C ARG A 45 -0.92 15.15 -5.60
N SER A 46 -1.28 15.01 -6.86
CA SER A 46 -0.61 15.72 -7.95
C SER A 46 -1.01 17.19 -7.97
N ARG A 47 -0.02 18.05 -8.14
CA ARG A 47 -0.26 19.48 -8.39
C ARG A 47 -0.55 19.79 -9.84
N THR A 48 -0.15 18.90 -10.75
CA THR A 48 -0.29 19.05 -12.21
C THR A 48 -1.51 18.35 -12.78
N TRP A 49 -2.04 17.33 -12.10
CA TRP A 49 -3.22 16.56 -12.51
C TRP A 49 -4.31 16.65 -11.44
N PRO A 50 -5.23 17.64 -11.52
CA PRO A 50 -6.27 17.82 -10.52
C PRO A 50 -7.08 16.52 -10.27
N GLY A 51 -7.30 16.18 -9.01
CA GLY A 51 -8.05 14.98 -8.62
C GLY A 51 -7.30 13.65 -8.82
N LYS A 52 -5.99 13.68 -9.08
CA LYS A 52 -5.14 12.51 -9.27
C LYS A 52 -3.96 12.49 -8.31
N TRP A 53 -3.27 11.35 -8.30
CA TRP A 53 -2.05 11.14 -7.50
C TRP A 53 -0.89 10.78 -8.42
N GLU A 54 0.28 11.25 -8.07
CA GLU A 54 1.54 10.87 -8.70
C GLU A 54 2.26 9.84 -7.85
N ALA A 55 2.82 8.82 -8.50
CA ALA A 55 3.69 7.85 -7.85
C ALA A 55 5.07 8.46 -7.59
N TYR A 56 5.51 8.40 -6.35
CA TYR A 56 6.82 8.88 -5.92
C TYR A 56 7.77 7.72 -5.65
N TYR A 57 9.06 7.99 -5.69
CA TYR A 57 10.12 7.08 -5.30
C TYR A 57 11.15 7.78 -4.39
N ASP A 58 12.19 7.08 -4.00
CA ASP A 58 13.21 7.60 -3.07
C ASP A 58 12.60 8.15 -1.78
N ASN A 59 11.86 7.29 -1.07
CA ASN A 59 11.15 7.63 0.17
C ASN A 59 10.17 8.83 0.02
N GLY A 60 9.42 8.88 -1.08
CA GLY A 60 8.43 9.91 -1.34
C GLY A 60 9.02 11.28 -1.71
N ARG A 61 10.28 11.33 -2.12
CA ARG A 61 10.99 12.60 -2.42
C ARG A 61 11.05 12.92 -3.91
N ALA A 62 11.14 11.90 -4.75
CA ALA A 62 11.37 12.08 -6.18
C ALA A 62 10.11 11.78 -7.00
N HIS A 63 9.84 12.65 -7.96
CA HIS A 63 8.76 12.54 -8.93
C HIS A 63 9.04 11.46 -9.97
N SER A 64 8.09 10.57 -10.23
CA SER A 64 8.22 9.59 -11.32
C SER A 64 7.59 10.03 -12.64
N GLY A 65 6.63 10.95 -12.59
CA GLY A 65 5.78 11.31 -13.71
C GLY A 65 4.70 10.28 -14.03
N TYR A 66 4.50 9.24 -13.20
CA TYR A 66 3.45 8.24 -13.38
C TYR A 66 2.22 8.58 -12.54
N ASP A 67 1.03 8.55 -13.17
CA ASP A 67 -0.24 8.49 -12.46
C ASP A 67 -0.29 7.19 -11.63
N VAL A 68 -0.72 7.29 -10.36
CA VAL A 68 -0.73 6.15 -9.44
C VAL A 68 -1.60 5.00 -9.94
N VAL A 69 -2.79 5.29 -10.46
CA VAL A 69 -3.71 4.25 -10.92
C VAL A 69 -3.15 3.54 -12.15
N GLU A 70 -2.61 4.30 -13.10
CA GLU A 70 -1.97 3.72 -14.29
C GLU A 70 -0.70 2.94 -13.94
N TRP A 71 0.07 3.40 -12.96
CA TRP A 71 1.24 2.67 -12.47
C TRP A 71 0.86 1.36 -11.78
N ALA A 72 -0.21 1.36 -10.97
CA ALA A 72 -0.74 0.15 -10.34
C ALA A 72 -1.17 -0.88 -11.39
N LYS A 73 -1.99 -0.49 -12.38
CA LYS A 73 -2.39 -1.36 -13.50
C LYS A 73 -1.19 -1.93 -14.24
N ARG A 74 -0.22 -1.08 -14.58
CA ARG A 74 1.00 -1.50 -15.27
C ARG A 74 1.81 -2.48 -14.44
N GLY A 75 1.95 -2.25 -13.14
CA GLY A 75 2.67 -3.13 -12.24
C GLY A 75 2.04 -4.52 -12.14
N VAL A 76 0.71 -4.59 -12.06
CA VAL A 76 -0.03 -5.86 -12.09
C VAL A 76 0.15 -6.57 -13.43
N ALA A 77 0.05 -5.86 -14.55
CA ALA A 77 0.28 -6.42 -15.88
C ALA A 77 1.72 -6.95 -16.05
N LEU A 78 2.70 -6.37 -15.35
CA LEU A 78 4.09 -6.83 -15.33
C LEU A 78 4.33 -8.00 -14.37
N GLY A 79 3.35 -8.41 -13.56
CA GLY A 79 3.43 -9.58 -12.70
C GLY A 79 3.48 -9.29 -11.19
N ALA A 80 3.25 -8.07 -10.74
CA ALA A 80 3.06 -7.81 -9.31
C ALA A 80 1.84 -8.56 -8.78
N GLY A 81 2.01 -9.36 -7.74
CA GLY A 81 0.95 -10.14 -7.12
C GLY A 81 0.27 -9.44 -5.96
N GLU A 82 0.81 -8.29 -5.50
CA GLU A 82 0.25 -7.51 -4.40
C GLU A 82 0.73 -6.06 -4.51
N ILE A 83 -0.06 -5.11 -4.04
CA ILE A 83 0.30 -3.70 -3.96
C ILE A 83 0.36 -3.26 -2.50
N LEU A 84 1.44 -2.55 -2.13
CA LEU A 84 1.55 -1.79 -0.90
C LEU A 84 1.40 -0.30 -1.26
N LEU A 85 0.22 0.26 -0.99
CA LEU A 85 -0.14 1.63 -1.31
C LEU A 85 0.00 2.52 -0.08
N THR A 86 0.87 3.52 -0.12
CA THR A 86 1.07 4.47 0.97
C THR A 86 0.71 5.88 0.50
N SER A 87 -0.22 6.54 1.20
CA SER A 87 -0.46 7.97 1.02
C SER A 87 0.63 8.77 1.73
N VAL A 88 1.51 9.41 0.95
CA VAL A 88 2.60 10.25 1.49
C VAL A 88 2.05 11.48 2.20
N ASP A 89 0.93 12.02 1.71
CA ASP A 89 0.29 13.20 2.28
C ASP A 89 -0.35 12.94 3.64
N CYS A 90 -0.78 11.69 3.91
CA CYS A 90 -1.39 11.28 5.19
C CYS A 90 -0.38 10.63 6.13
N GLU A 91 0.79 10.21 5.64
CA GLU A 91 1.78 9.43 6.41
C GLU A 91 2.18 10.17 7.71
N GLY A 92 2.02 9.48 8.85
CA GLY A 92 2.38 9.99 10.18
C GLY A 92 1.42 11.02 10.77
N LEU A 93 0.44 11.55 10.02
CA LEU A 93 -0.48 12.58 10.51
C LEU A 93 -1.53 12.05 11.49
N GLN A 94 -1.91 10.77 11.38
CA GLN A 94 -2.93 10.13 12.25
C GLN A 94 -4.29 10.88 12.22
N GLN A 95 -4.72 11.33 11.05
CA GLN A 95 -5.93 12.11 10.82
C GLN A 95 -6.86 11.47 9.77
N GLY A 96 -6.74 10.17 9.60
CA GLY A 96 -7.47 9.41 8.61
C GLY A 96 -6.66 9.09 7.35
N MET A 97 -7.13 8.10 6.61
CA MET A 97 -6.51 7.61 5.38
C MET A 97 -7.09 8.33 4.14
N ASP A 98 -6.35 8.34 3.03
CA ASP A 98 -6.85 8.87 1.75
C ASP A 98 -7.81 7.84 1.09
N LEU A 99 -9.09 7.86 1.51
CA LEU A 99 -10.11 6.91 1.05
C LEU A 99 -10.39 7.01 -0.46
N GLU A 100 -10.25 8.21 -1.04
CA GLU A 100 -10.40 8.40 -2.49
C GLU A 100 -9.28 7.70 -3.25
N LEU A 101 -8.04 7.80 -2.76
CA LEU A 101 -6.88 7.08 -3.30
C LEU A 101 -7.07 5.56 -3.21
N ILE A 102 -7.48 5.08 -2.02
CA ILE A 102 -7.74 3.64 -1.79
C ILE A 102 -8.76 3.14 -2.80
N LYS A 103 -9.92 3.77 -2.88
CA LYS A 103 -10.99 3.39 -3.80
C LYS A 103 -10.56 3.44 -5.27
N ALA A 104 -9.79 4.46 -5.65
CA ALA A 104 -9.31 4.59 -7.04
C ALA A 104 -8.38 3.45 -7.45
N VAL A 105 -7.49 3.01 -6.56
CA VAL A 105 -6.54 1.93 -6.87
C VAL A 105 -7.22 0.57 -6.76
N THR A 106 -7.96 0.27 -5.68
CA THR A 106 -8.61 -1.03 -5.46
C THR A 106 -9.63 -1.36 -6.54
N SER A 107 -10.35 -0.34 -7.06
CA SER A 107 -11.28 -0.52 -8.17
C SER A 107 -10.60 -0.75 -9.53
N ALA A 108 -9.30 -0.48 -9.63
CA ALA A 108 -8.56 -0.52 -10.90
C ALA A 108 -7.70 -1.77 -11.08
N VAL A 109 -7.48 -2.55 -10.01
CA VAL A 109 -6.64 -3.76 -10.02
C VAL A 109 -7.40 -4.95 -9.44
N ASN A 110 -6.89 -6.16 -9.71
CA ASN A 110 -7.46 -7.43 -9.25
C ASN A 110 -6.52 -8.23 -8.35
N VAL A 111 -5.54 -7.57 -7.76
CA VAL A 111 -4.61 -8.14 -6.77
C VAL A 111 -4.84 -7.47 -5.43
N PRO A 112 -4.49 -8.13 -4.30
CA PRO A 112 -4.64 -7.53 -2.98
C PRO A 112 -3.90 -6.20 -2.86
N VAL A 113 -4.54 -5.22 -2.18
CA VAL A 113 -4.00 -3.89 -1.92
C VAL A 113 -3.91 -3.69 -0.41
N ILE A 114 -2.67 -3.58 0.10
CA ILE A 114 -2.37 -3.18 1.46
C ILE A 114 -2.27 -1.66 1.49
N CYS A 115 -3.06 -0.99 2.31
CA CYS A 115 -3.07 0.47 2.39
C CYS A 115 -2.39 0.96 3.66
N GLY A 116 -1.62 2.05 3.56
CA GLY A 116 -0.92 2.66 4.68
C GLY A 116 -0.90 4.18 4.58
N GLY A 117 -0.58 4.82 5.72
CA GLY A 117 -0.53 6.28 5.85
C GLY A 117 -1.83 6.88 6.37
N GLY A 118 -1.77 7.50 7.56
CA GLY A 118 -2.86 8.26 8.13
C GLY A 118 -3.61 7.63 9.30
N VAL A 119 -3.46 6.33 9.56
CA VAL A 119 -4.17 5.64 10.64
C VAL A 119 -3.90 6.29 11.99
N GLY A 120 -4.96 6.75 12.66
CA GLY A 120 -4.96 7.32 13.99
C GLY A 120 -5.80 6.52 15.00
N CYS A 121 -6.79 5.74 14.53
CA CYS A 121 -7.68 4.91 15.34
C CYS A 121 -8.25 3.74 14.53
N GLY A 122 -9.03 2.86 15.20
CA GLY A 122 -9.68 1.70 14.58
C GLY A 122 -10.68 2.07 13.49
N ASP A 123 -11.41 3.18 13.64
CA ASP A 123 -12.41 3.64 12.65
C ASP A 123 -11.77 3.95 11.29
N ASP A 124 -10.55 4.52 11.26
CA ASP A 124 -9.82 4.77 10.01
C ASP A 124 -9.56 3.48 9.22
N ILE A 125 -9.38 2.36 9.94
CA ILE A 125 -9.17 1.05 9.32
C ILE A 125 -10.47 0.48 8.78
N VAL A 126 -11.58 0.69 9.50
CA VAL A 126 -12.93 0.32 9.04
C VAL A 126 -13.27 1.06 7.75
N ASP A 127 -13.04 2.37 7.71
CA ASP A 127 -13.27 3.19 6.53
C ASP A 127 -12.41 2.74 5.33
N ALA A 128 -11.14 2.42 5.58
CA ALA A 128 -10.24 1.89 4.55
C ALA A 128 -10.73 0.54 3.99
N ALA A 129 -11.18 -0.37 4.85
CA ALA A 129 -11.74 -1.66 4.45
C ALA A 129 -13.02 -1.46 3.61
N GLN A 130 -13.91 -0.54 4.00
CA GLN A 130 -15.10 -0.18 3.24
C GLN A 130 -14.77 0.49 1.90
N ALA A 131 -13.65 1.20 1.81
CA ALA A 131 -13.12 1.76 0.56
C ALA A 131 -12.46 0.70 -0.35
N GLY A 132 -12.34 -0.55 0.12
CA GLY A 132 -11.85 -1.69 -0.66
C GLY A 132 -10.43 -2.14 -0.34
N ALA A 133 -9.80 -1.66 0.73
CA ALA A 133 -8.50 -2.17 1.16
C ALA A 133 -8.61 -3.62 1.65
N ASP A 134 -7.73 -4.50 1.16
CA ASP A 134 -7.63 -5.90 1.62
C ASP A 134 -6.89 -6.03 2.95
N ALA A 135 -5.99 -5.09 3.24
CA ALA A 135 -5.28 -4.98 4.50
C ALA A 135 -4.85 -3.54 4.78
N VAL A 136 -4.58 -3.23 6.06
CA VAL A 136 -4.07 -1.92 6.47
C VAL A 136 -2.78 -2.07 7.25
N ALA A 137 -1.77 -1.28 6.85
CA ALA A 137 -0.48 -1.20 7.54
C ALA A 137 -0.48 -0.01 8.51
N CYS A 138 -0.35 -0.30 9.81
CA CYS A 138 -0.34 0.68 10.89
C CYS A 138 1.09 0.85 11.42
N ALA A 139 1.53 2.10 11.57
CA ALA A 139 2.84 2.41 12.16
C ALA A 139 2.74 3.44 13.29
N ALA A 140 2.39 4.69 12.98
CA ALA A 140 2.42 5.80 13.93
C ALA A 140 1.55 5.57 15.18
N VAL A 141 0.33 5.09 15.02
CA VAL A 141 -0.61 4.81 16.11
C VAL A 141 0.00 3.84 17.14
N LEU A 142 0.71 2.81 16.68
CA LEU A 142 1.39 1.82 17.53
C LEU A 142 2.71 2.37 18.08
N HIS A 143 3.49 3.07 17.25
CA HIS A 143 4.79 3.64 17.66
C HIS A 143 4.63 4.66 18.80
N TYR A 144 3.64 5.52 18.71
CA TYR A 144 3.33 6.52 19.75
C TYR A 144 2.44 5.98 20.87
N LYS A 145 2.15 4.66 20.89
CA LYS A 145 1.37 3.97 21.94
C LYS A 145 -0.01 4.61 22.17
N LYS A 146 -0.65 5.07 21.11
CA LYS A 146 -2.01 5.60 21.22
C LYS A 146 -3.02 4.46 21.41
N GLU A 147 -2.83 3.38 20.66
CA GLU A 147 -3.62 2.17 20.77
C GLU A 147 -2.70 0.94 20.62
N THR A 148 -3.15 -0.18 21.17
CA THR A 148 -2.54 -1.48 20.98
C THR A 148 -3.15 -2.18 19.78
N VAL A 149 -2.50 -3.23 19.27
CA VAL A 149 -3.06 -4.07 18.20
C VAL A 149 -4.39 -4.70 18.61
N GLN A 150 -4.57 -5.02 19.91
CA GLN A 150 -5.81 -5.61 20.41
C GLN A 150 -6.95 -4.59 20.37
N GLU A 151 -6.73 -3.37 20.88
CA GLU A 151 -7.72 -2.29 20.86
C GLU A 151 -8.15 -1.98 19.43
N LEU A 152 -7.20 -1.76 18.50
CA LEU A 152 -7.50 -1.57 17.07
C LEU A 152 -8.37 -2.70 16.51
N LYS A 153 -8.07 -3.97 16.84
CA LYS A 153 -8.86 -5.11 16.37
C LYS A 153 -10.25 -5.18 16.97
N ASP A 154 -10.41 -4.74 18.19
CA ASP A 154 -11.72 -4.70 18.86
C ASP A 154 -12.61 -3.61 18.24
N ASP A 155 -12.05 -2.44 17.95
CA ASP A 155 -12.74 -1.36 17.24
C ASP A 155 -13.13 -1.76 15.82
N ILE A 156 -12.22 -2.39 15.07
CA ILE A 156 -12.49 -2.90 13.72
C ILE A 156 -13.65 -3.90 13.72
N ARG A 157 -13.70 -4.83 14.72
CA ARG A 157 -14.82 -5.77 14.85
C ARG A 157 -16.12 -5.06 15.21
N ALA A 158 -16.07 -4.06 16.10
CA ALA A 158 -17.23 -3.24 16.43
C ALA A 158 -17.78 -2.49 15.21
N GLY A 159 -16.90 -2.07 14.29
CA GLY A 159 -17.23 -1.48 12.99
C GLY A 159 -17.71 -2.50 11.92
N GLY A 160 -17.86 -3.78 12.29
CA GLY A 160 -18.41 -4.83 11.41
C GLY A 160 -17.44 -5.44 10.42
N VAL A 161 -16.14 -5.18 10.56
CA VAL A 161 -15.09 -5.78 9.70
C VAL A 161 -14.46 -6.98 10.40
N GLU A 162 -14.42 -8.13 9.71
CA GLU A 162 -13.76 -9.32 10.25
C GLU A 162 -12.25 -9.15 10.30
N VAL A 163 -11.65 -9.42 11.45
CA VAL A 163 -10.22 -9.45 11.66
C VAL A 163 -9.78 -10.72 12.39
N ARG A 164 -8.58 -11.19 12.05
CA ARG A 164 -7.99 -12.36 12.70
C ARG A 164 -7.93 -12.17 14.22
N LYS A 165 -8.42 -13.17 14.96
CA LYS A 165 -8.25 -13.22 16.41
C LYS A 165 -6.76 -13.36 16.76
N VAL A 166 -6.33 -12.68 17.79
CA VAL A 166 -4.96 -12.81 18.33
C VAL A 166 -4.98 -13.97 19.32
#